data_e5e1a230b731bb7a5004d2ef43032b9d
#
_entry.id   e5e1a230b731bb7a5004d2ef43032b9d
#
_cell.length_a   1.000
_cell.length_b   1.000
_cell.length_c   1.000
_cell.angle_alpha   90.00
_cell.angle_beta   90.00
_cell.angle_gamma   90.00
#
_symmetry.space_group_name_H-M   'P 1'
#
loop_
_entity.id
_entity.type
_entity.pdbx_description
1 polymer ?
#
loop_
_entity_poly.entity_id
_entity_poly.type
_entity_poly.pdbx_seq_one_letter_code
_entity_poly.pdbx_strand_id
1 'polypeptide(L)'
;MLPLAAITTGIASAFDTDFIVMIPSLELVIAICILGVIDAFAGMLFALSFGVALLLGGGFTSVDSVRGFLGIAVFSFAPPLIAAATRPFRRDSNDDQIYWKRSVDFVLGALFGAWATGGMFGALPSLTTYKPIHSDRTDLIQLVVLVAIASRWIFENIARIFAPQRLRIVEVEEFREVMPAQPFTSLIIRTAMFLFVAAPFIGNNWALWVGGAMFFIPKVVGKFADQFPNFALVHRYLPHNLFRVVVMLFVSLWWGMLINDRYGDSPNTVLYAFVFLSVPGIALGVTDWFARESKEWPSTAVSKLLGVAILVIGILCVRGVIF
;
A
#
# COMPACT_ATOMS: atom_id res chain seq x y z
N MET A 1 -1.05 -9.75 -24.13
CA MET A 1 0.02 -8.76 -24.41
C MET A 1 0.62 -8.16 -23.13
N LEU A 2 -0.17 -7.62 -22.19
CA LEU A 2 0.38 -7.02 -20.95
C LEU A 2 1.25 -7.97 -20.09
N PRO A 3 0.85 -9.25 -19.85
CA PRO A 3 1.71 -10.17 -19.10
C PRO A 3 3.07 -10.40 -19.76
N LEU A 4 3.10 -10.51 -21.09
CA LEU A 4 4.35 -10.66 -21.83
C LEU A 4 5.22 -9.41 -21.69
N ALA A 5 4.64 -8.22 -21.80
CA ALA A 5 5.35 -6.97 -21.60
C ALA A 5 5.96 -6.88 -20.20
N ALA A 6 5.24 -7.30 -19.15
CA ALA A 6 5.76 -7.31 -17.79
C ALA A 6 6.94 -8.30 -17.62
N ILE A 7 6.83 -9.50 -18.20
CA ILE A 7 7.90 -10.51 -18.17
C ILE A 7 9.13 -10.00 -18.93
N THR A 8 8.95 -9.46 -20.15
CA THR A 8 10.07 -8.92 -20.94
C THR A 8 10.74 -7.73 -20.25
N THR A 9 9.97 -6.86 -19.60
CA THR A 9 10.52 -5.75 -18.81
C THR A 9 11.34 -6.26 -17.62
N GLY A 10 10.86 -7.30 -16.92
CA GLY A 10 11.61 -7.91 -15.82
C GLY A 10 12.94 -8.54 -16.28
N ILE A 11 12.93 -9.28 -17.39
CA ILE A 11 14.14 -9.86 -17.96
C ILE A 11 15.08 -8.75 -18.45
N ALA A 12 14.56 -7.74 -19.17
CA ALA A 12 15.36 -6.59 -19.63
C ALA A 12 16.01 -5.85 -18.46
N SER A 13 15.32 -5.71 -17.33
CA SER A 13 15.87 -5.11 -16.12
C SER A 13 17.05 -5.90 -15.54
N ALA A 14 17.03 -7.23 -15.61
CA ALA A 14 18.15 -8.05 -15.17
C ALA A 14 19.39 -7.89 -16.10
N PHE A 15 19.18 -7.77 -17.39
CA PHE A 15 20.26 -7.48 -18.34
C PHE A 15 20.80 -6.05 -18.19
N ASP A 16 19.92 -5.06 -17.98
CA ASP A 16 20.29 -3.66 -17.77
C ASP A 16 21.16 -3.47 -16.52
N THR A 17 20.98 -4.34 -15.52
CA THR A 17 21.74 -4.32 -14.27
C THR A 17 22.92 -5.31 -14.26
N ASP A 18 23.31 -5.89 -15.39
CA ASP A 18 24.35 -6.93 -15.48
C ASP A 18 24.15 -8.07 -14.45
N PHE A 19 22.90 -8.45 -14.22
CA PHE A 19 22.48 -9.41 -13.21
C PHE A 19 22.88 -9.08 -11.76
N ILE A 20 23.21 -7.83 -11.47
CA ILE A 20 23.42 -7.34 -10.12
C ILE A 20 22.08 -6.84 -9.56
N VAL A 21 21.81 -7.08 -8.28
CA VAL A 21 20.60 -6.59 -7.64
C VAL A 21 20.71 -5.09 -7.36
N MET A 22 20.28 -4.31 -8.34
CA MET A 22 20.23 -2.85 -8.28
C MET A 22 18.96 -2.33 -8.95
N ILE A 23 18.67 -1.05 -8.78
CA ILE A 23 17.53 -0.42 -9.44
C ILE A 23 17.84 -0.31 -10.93
N PRO A 24 16.96 -0.84 -11.82
CA PRO A 24 17.15 -0.74 -13.26
C PRO A 24 17.07 0.72 -13.75
N SER A 25 17.40 0.93 -15.02
CA SER A 25 17.31 2.24 -15.66
C SER A 25 15.95 2.90 -15.49
N LEU A 26 15.92 4.23 -15.51
CA LEU A 26 14.72 5.02 -15.26
C LEU A 26 13.57 4.67 -16.21
N GLU A 27 13.89 4.36 -17.45
CA GLU A 27 12.94 3.98 -18.51
C GLU A 27 12.21 2.68 -18.14
N LEU A 28 12.92 1.71 -17.61
CA LEU A 28 12.37 0.44 -17.16
C LEU A 28 11.52 0.63 -15.90
N VAL A 29 11.95 1.46 -14.96
CA VAL A 29 11.15 1.83 -13.77
C VAL A 29 9.84 2.50 -14.19
N ILE A 30 9.88 3.42 -15.14
CA ILE A 30 8.69 4.06 -15.70
C ILE A 30 7.76 3.01 -16.33
N ALA A 31 8.30 2.09 -17.11
CA ALA A 31 7.53 1.01 -17.73
C ALA A 31 6.84 0.13 -16.67
N ILE A 32 7.54 -0.22 -15.60
CA ILE A 32 6.96 -0.99 -14.48
C ILE A 32 5.78 -0.23 -13.83
N CYS A 33 5.95 1.06 -13.57
CA CYS A 33 4.90 1.88 -12.99
C CYS A 33 3.66 1.94 -13.88
N ILE A 34 3.84 2.18 -15.18
CA ILE A 34 2.72 2.25 -16.14
C ILE A 34 2.03 0.89 -16.26
N LEU A 35 2.77 -0.18 -16.48
CA LEU A 35 2.22 -1.54 -16.58
C LEU A 35 1.47 -1.94 -15.32
N GLY A 36 2.04 -1.64 -14.14
CA GLY A 36 1.42 -1.94 -12.86
C GLY A 36 0.10 -1.19 -12.63
N VAL A 37 0.01 0.07 -13.06
CA VAL A 37 -1.24 0.84 -12.99
C VAL A 37 -2.31 0.26 -13.92
N ILE A 38 -1.93 -0.21 -15.10
CA ILE A 38 -2.87 -0.78 -16.08
C ILE A 38 -3.38 -2.15 -15.62
N ASP A 39 -2.47 -3.03 -15.19
CA ASP A 39 -2.78 -4.40 -14.79
C ASP A 39 -2.11 -4.72 -13.44
N ALA A 40 -2.93 -5.04 -12.44
CA ALA A 40 -2.45 -5.39 -11.11
C ALA A 40 -1.53 -6.64 -11.09
N PHE A 41 -1.68 -7.53 -12.05
CA PHE A 41 -0.85 -8.73 -12.17
C PHE A 41 0.53 -8.44 -12.76
N ALA A 42 0.69 -7.34 -13.48
CA ALA A 42 1.94 -6.98 -14.15
C ALA A 42 3.10 -6.76 -13.16
N GLY A 43 2.86 -6.10 -12.02
CA GLY A 43 3.88 -5.91 -10.99
C GLY A 43 4.42 -7.23 -10.42
N MET A 44 3.53 -8.21 -10.21
CA MET A 44 3.93 -9.55 -9.75
C MET A 44 4.77 -10.29 -10.81
N LEU A 45 4.33 -10.25 -12.07
CA LEU A 45 5.06 -10.91 -13.17
C LEU A 45 6.42 -10.27 -13.39
N PHE A 46 6.52 -8.95 -13.29
CA PHE A 46 7.80 -8.24 -13.32
C PHE A 46 8.73 -8.74 -12.21
N ALA A 47 8.29 -8.70 -10.95
CA ALA A 47 9.12 -9.11 -9.82
C ALA A 47 9.58 -10.57 -9.93
N LEU A 48 8.70 -11.47 -10.37
CA LEU A 48 9.03 -12.88 -10.58
C LEU A 48 10.05 -13.05 -11.71
N SER A 49 9.83 -12.46 -12.87
CA SER A 49 10.73 -12.61 -14.02
C SER A 49 12.08 -11.96 -13.77
N PHE A 50 12.11 -10.79 -13.12
CA PHE A 50 13.35 -10.14 -12.67
C PHE A 50 14.09 -11.03 -11.66
N GLY A 51 13.42 -11.55 -10.64
CA GLY A 51 14.03 -12.42 -9.63
C GLY A 51 14.56 -13.73 -10.21
N VAL A 52 13.83 -14.37 -11.12
CA VAL A 52 14.28 -15.58 -11.81
C VAL A 52 15.51 -15.28 -12.68
N ALA A 53 15.49 -14.18 -13.43
CA ALA A 53 16.64 -13.79 -14.26
C ALA A 53 17.89 -13.49 -13.41
N LEU A 54 17.74 -12.77 -12.30
CA LEU A 54 18.82 -12.53 -11.32
C LEU A 54 19.33 -13.84 -10.71
N LEU A 55 18.45 -14.78 -10.38
CA LEU A 55 18.84 -16.07 -9.83
C LEU A 55 19.69 -16.87 -10.85
N LEU A 56 19.26 -16.90 -12.11
CA LEU A 56 19.98 -17.59 -13.18
C LEU A 56 21.31 -16.91 -13.51
N GLY A 57 21.39 -15.60 -13.39
CA GLY A 57 22.60 -14.82 -13.58
C GLY A 57 23.55 -14.77 -12.37
N GLY A 58 23.19 -15.43 -11.24
CA GLY A 58 24.01 -15.45 -10.03
C GLY A 58 23.99 -14.15 -9.21
N GLY A 59 22.96 -13.31 -9.36
CA GLY A 59 22.85 -11.99 -8.69
C GLY A 59 22.63 -12.06 -7.18
N PHE A 60 22.20 -13.19 -6.64
CA PHE A 60 22.00 -13.37 -5.20
C PHE A 60 23.28 -13.86 -4.51
N THR A 61 24.21 -12.97 -4.27
CA THR A 61 25.53 -13.30 -3.67
C THR A 61 25.57 -13.08 -2.15
N SER A 62 24.63 -12.33 -1.58
CA SER A 62 24.63 -11.94 -0.16
C SER A 62 23.23 -11.70 0.36
N VAL A 63 23.09 -11.55 1.68
CA VAL A 63 21.82 -11.13 2.32
C VAL A 63 21.40 -9.74 1.85
N ASP A 64 22.36 -8.85 1.56
CA ASP A 64 22.06 -7.51 1.06
C ASP A 64 21.48 -7.55 -0.36
N SER A 65 21.91 -8.50 -1.21
CA SER A 65 21.27 -8.67 -2.52
C SER A 65 19.82 -9.16 -2.40
N VAL A 66 19.52 -10.05 -1.44
CA VAL A 66 18.14 -10.47 -1.15
C VAL A 66 17.31 -9.29 -0.66
N ARG A 67 17.85 -8.48 0.25
CA ARG A 67 17.21 -7.26 0.75
C ARG A 67 16.91 -6.28 -0.37
N GLY A 68 17.88 -6.00 -1.22
CA GLY A 68 17.74 -5.13 -2.38
C GLY A 68 16.63 -5.61 -3.33
N PHE A 69 16.65 -6.90 -3.67
CA PHE A 69 15.60 -7.51 -4.50
C PHE A 69 14.21 -7.39 -3.88
N LEU A 70 14.07 -7.68 -2.59
CA LEU A 70 12.79 -7.54 -1.89
C LEU A 70 12.29 -6.09 -1.90
N GLY A 71 13.18 -5.11 -1.74
CA GLY A 71 12.85 -3.70 -1.87
C GLY A 71 12.28 -3.37 -3.25
N ILE A 72 12.95 -3.79 -4.33
CA ILE A 72 12.49 -3.60 -5.71
C ILE A 72 11.15 -4.33 -5.96
N ALA A 73 11.01 -5.55 -5.46
CA ALA A 73 9.77 -6.32 -5.57
C ALA A 73 8.60 -5.60 -4.87
N VAL A 74 8.79 -5.13 -3.64
CA VAL A 74 7.77 -4.36 -2.90
C VAL A 74 7.42 -3.08 -3.64
N PHE A 75 8.41 -2.35 -4.17
CA PHE A 75 8.17 -1.18 -5.01
C PHE A 75 7.34 -1.53 -6.25
N SER A 76 7.64 -2.63 -6.94
CA SER A 76 6.88 -3.05 -8.14
C SER A 76 5.41 -3.39 -7.86
N PHE A 77 5.04 -3.70 -6.61
CA PHE A 77 3.66 -3.88 -6.19
C PHE A 77 2.94 -2.57 -5.84
N ALA A 78 3.65 -1.47 -5.62
CA ALA A 78 3.03 -0.20 -5.21
C ALA A 78 2.06 0.36 -6.26
N PRO A 79 2.40 0.53 -7.55
CA PRO A 79 1.47 1.02 -8.55
C PRO A 79 0.22 0.15 -8.72
N PRO A 80 0.31 -1.21 -8.78
CA PRO A 80 -0.86 -2.08 -8.79
C PRO A 80 -1.77 -1.93 -7.59
N LEU A 81 -1.20 -1.88 -6.38
CA LEU A 81 -1.98 -1.74 -5.15
C LEU A 81 -2.73 -0.41 -5.10
N ILE A 82 -2.08 0.67 -5.52
CA ILE A 82 -2.70 1.99 -5.60
C ILE A 82 -3.81 2.00 -6.66
N ALA A 83 -3.57 1.42 -7.81
CA ALA A 83 -4.56 1.28 -8.87
C ALA A 83 -5.77 0.45 -8.40
N ALA A 84 -5.55 -0.61 -7.63
CA ALA A 84 -6.62 -1.40 -7.02
C ALA A 84 -7.37 -0.61 -5.92
N ALA A 85 -6.66 0.12 -5.07
CA ALA A 85 -7.26 0.93 -4.02
C ALA A 85 -8.14 2.07 -4.56
N THR A 86 -7.82 2.64 -5.72
CA THR A 86 -8.64 3.67 -6.37
C THR A 86 -9.86 3.13 -7.10
N ARG A 87 -9.96 1.80 -7.34
CA ARG A 87 -11.12 1.16 -7.99
C ARG A 87 -12.44 1.31 -7.21
N PRO A 88 -12.49 1.13 -5.88
CA PRO A 88 -13.74 1.26 -5.12
C PRO A 88 -14.44 2.60 -5.32
N PHE A 89 -13.67 3.66 -5.50
CA PHE A 89 -14.22 5.00 -5.74
C PHE A 89 -14.97 5.14 -7.06
N ARG A 90 -14.87 4.15 -7.95
CA ARG A 90 -15.50 4.12 -9.27
C ARG A 90 -16.73 3.20 -9.33
N ARG A 91 -16.91 2.31 -8.35
CA ARG A 91 -17.93 1.24 -8.38
C ARG A 91 -19.34 1.71 -8.08
N ASP A 92 -19.50 2.76 -7.26
CA ASP A 92 -20.80 3.28 -6.85
C ASP A 92 -21.47 4.14 -7.93
N SER A 93 -21.62 3.59 -9.14
CA SER A 93 -22.30 4.28 -10.25
C SER A 93 -23.83 4.34 -10.11
N ASN A 94 -24.39 3.60 -9.15
CA ASN A 94 -25.84 3.54 -8.91
C ASN A 94 -26.30 4.41 -7.73
N ASP A 95 -25.37 4.98 -6.95
CA ASP A 95 -25.72 5.93 -5.91
C ASP A 95 -25.80 7.34 -6.50
N ASP A 96 -26.85 8.08 -6.14
CA ASP A 96 -27.07 9.51 -6.40
C ASP A 96 -25.99 10.41 -5.78
N GLN A 97 -24.77 9.90 -5.62
CA GLN A 97 -23.66 10.67 -5.12
C GLN A 97 -23.27 11.76 -6.09
N ILE A 98 -23.25 12.98 -5.59
CA ILE A 98 -22.92 14.19 -6.33
C ILE A 98 -21.56 13.99 -7.01
N TYR A 99 -21.52 14.14 -8.33
CA TYR A 99 -20.32 13.97 -9.20
C TYR A 99 -19.02 14.55 -8.64
N TRP A 100 -19.10 15.70 -7.98
CA TRP A 100 -17.92 16.36 -7.45
C TRP A 100 -17.30 15.61 -6.25
N LYS A 101 -18.08 14.97 -5.38
CA LYS A 101 -17.53 14.15 -4.26
C LYS A 101 -16.70 12.99 -4.80
N ARG A 102 -17.19 12.36 -5.83
CA ARG A 102 -16.53 11.25 -6.50
C ARG A 102 -15.23 11.68 -7.18
N SER A 103 -15.24 12.86 -7.81
CA SER A 103 -14.05 13.44 -8.42
C SER A 103 -12.99 13.81 -7.40
N VAL A 104 -13.38 14.36 -6.25
CA VAL A 104 -12.45 14.69 -5.15
C VAL A 104 -11.82 13.43 -4.58
N ASP A 105 -12.60 12.39 -4.31
CA ASP A 105 -12.09 11.13 -3.79
C ASP A 105 -11.08 10.49 -4.75
N PHE A 106 -11.37 10.52 -6.05
CA PHE A 106 -10.45 10.03 -7.08
C PHE A 106 -9.15 10.83 -7.12
N VAL A 107 -9.22 12.16 -7.17
CA VAL A 107 -8.05 13.05 -7.23
C VAL A 107 -7.17 12.86 -6.00
N LEU A 108 -7.75 12.84 -4.80
CA LEU A 108 -7.00 12.62 -3.56
C LEU A 108 -6.35 11.24 -3.54
N GLY A 109 -7.05 10.18 -3.95
CA GLY A 109 -6.49 8.84 -4.04
C GLY A 109 -5.33 8.74 -5.03
N ALA A 110 -5.46 9.38 -6.19
CA ALA A 110 -4.39 9.42 -7.21
C ALA A 110 -3.16 10.21 -6.74
N LEU A 111 -3.37 11.39 -6.12
CA LEU A 111 -2.28 12.21 -5.58
C LEU A 111 -1.54 11.49 -4.46
N PHE A 112 -2.28 10.89 -3.52
CA PHE A 112 -1.69 10.11 -2.43
C PHE A 112 -0.91 8.90 -2.96
N GLY A 113 -1.47 8.19 -3.93
CA GLY A 113 -0.85 7.05 -4.55
C GLY A 113 0.44 7.39 -5.28
N ALA A 114 0.44 8.48 -6.03
CA ALA A 114 1.63 9.00 -6.70
C ALA A 114 2.71 9.39 -5.70
N TRP A 115 2.34 10.15 -4.65
CA TRP A 115 3.26 10.54 -3.58
C TRP A 115 3.87 9.32 -2.86
N ALA A 116 3.05 8.34 -2.49
CA ALA A 116 3.52 7.13 -1.81
C ALA A 116 4.48 6.32 -2.69
N THR A 117 4.17 6.15 -3.99
CA THR A 117 5.05 5.43 -4.93
C THR A 117 6.39 6.15 -5.11
N GLY A 118 6.38 7.47 -5.25
CA GLY A 118 7.61 8.25 -5.31
C GLY A 118 8.43 8.16 -4.02
N GLY A 119 7.78 8.21 -2.85
CA GLY A 119 8.43 8.01 -1.57
C GLY A 119 9.08 6.63 -1.44
N MET A 120 8.40 5.58 -1.90
CA MET A 120 8.97 4.22 -1.96
C MET A 120 10.18 4.16 -2.90
N PHE A 121 10.09 4.77 -4.08
CA PHE A 121 11.22 4.85 -5.01
C PHE A 121 12.42 5.57 -4.39
N GLY A 122 12.20 6.72 -3.75
CA GLY A 122 13.25 7.47 -3.04
C GLY A 122 13.87 6.72 -1.86
N ALA A 123 13.16 5.75 -1.27
CA ALA A 123 13.67 4.91 -0.19
C ALA A 123 14.49 3.70 -0.68
N LEU A 124 14.36 3.28 -1.94
CA LEU A 124 15.06 2.11 -2.49
C LEU A 124 16.60 2.17 -2.33
N PRO A 125 17.28 3.32 -2.53
CA PRO A 125 18.73 3.39 -2.34
C PRO A 125 19.21 3.05 -0.94
N SER A 126 18.36 3.22 0.07
CA SER A 126 18.71 2.85 1.45
C SER A 126 18.65 1.34 1.68
N LEU A 127 17.98 0.61 0.81
CA LEU A 127 17.80 -0.85 0.88
C LEU A 127 18.78 -1.59 -0.03
N THR A 128 19.28 -0.94 -1.07
CA THR A 128 20.24 -1.50 -2.01
C THR A 128 21.64 -1.02 -1.67
N THR A 129 22.64 -1.87 -1.82
CA THR A 129 24.06 -1.51 -1.62
C THR A 129 24.56 -0.54 -2.72
N TYR A 130 23.87 -0.45 -3.83
CA TYR A 130 24.24 0.37 -4.98
C TYR A 130 23.36 1.62 -5.04
N LYS A 131 23.97 2.80 -5.06
CA LYS A 131 23.25 4.06 -5.28
C LYS A 131 22.77 4.10 -6.73
N PRO A 132 21.46 4.18 -6.99
CA PRO A 132 20.99 4.31 -8.36
C PRO A 132 21.38 5.67 -8.92
N ILE A 133 21.68 5.70 -10.20
CA ILE A 133 22.11 6.90 -10.95
C ILE A 133 21.01 7.99 -10.94
N HIS A 134 19.75 7.61 -10.67
CA HIS A 134 18.58 8.48 -10.78
C HIS A 134 17.69 8.53 -9.53
N SER A 135 18.25 8.31 -8.32
CA SER A 135 17.49 8.35 -7.06
C SER A 135 16.89 9.71 -6.73
N ASP A 136 17.34 10.76 -7.36
CA ASP A 136 16.85 12.14 -7.26
C ASP A 136 15.57 12.40 -8.09
N ARG A 137 15.16 11.46 -8.94
CA ARG A 137 14.00 11.60 -9.84
C ARG A 137 12.70 11.09 -9.24
N THR A 138 12.50 11.24 -7.93
CA THR A 138 11.26 10.84 -7.25
C THR A 138 10.04 11.60 -7.74
N ASP A 139 10.22 12.88 -8.09
CA ASP A 139 9.22 13.75 -8.68
C ASP A 139 8.71 13.24 -10.04
N LEU A 140 9.62 12.75 -10.88
CA LEU A 140 9.26 12.17 -12.17
C LEU A 140 8.43 10.88 -11.98
N ILE A 141 8.79 10.01 -11.05
CA ILE A 141 8.02 8.80 -10.77
C ILE A 141 6.63 9.16 -10.22
N GLN A 142 6.53 10.14 -9.35
CA GLN A 142 5.24 10.65 -8.87
C GLN A 142 4.37 11.14 -10.04
N LEU A 143 4.94 11.94 -10.92
CA LEU A 143 4.23 12.46 -12.09
C LEU A 143 3.77 11.33 -13.02
N VAL A 144 4.65 10.37 -13.33
CA VAL A 144 4.33 9.21 -14.19
C VAL A 144 3.18 8.40 -13.62
N VAL A 145 3.22 8.08 -12.33
CA VAL A 145 2.15 7.31 -11.67
C VAL A 145 0.84 8.11 -11.66
N LEU A 146 0.88 9.40 -11.37
CA LEU A 146 -0.29 10.27 -11.41
C LEU A 146 -0.92 10.31 -12.79
N VAL A 147 -0.11 10.53 -13.84
CA VAL A 147 -0.57 10.55 -15.23
C VAL A 147 -1.12 9.19 -15.65
N ALA A 148 -0.47 8.09 -15.27
CA ALA A 148 -0.94 6.74 -15.58
C ALA A 148 -2.30 6.45 -14.93
N ILE A 149 -2.50 6.81 -13.66
CA ILE A 149 -3.78 6.64 -12.95
C ILE A 149 -4.87 7.51 -13.61
N ALA A 150 -4.56 8.77 -13.92
CA ALA A 150 -5.51 9.68 -14.57
C ALA A 150 -5.90 9.18 -15.98
N SER A 151 -4.91 8.74 -16.77
CA SER A 151 -5.14 8.16 -18.10
C SER A 151 -6.01 6.92 -18.02
N ARG A 152 -5.70 6.00 -17.12
CA ARG A 152 -6.52 4.81 -16.89
C ARG A 152 -7.96 5.18 -16.55
N TRP A 153 -8.17 6.13 -15.64
CA TRP A 153 -9.50 6.59 -15.28
C TRP A 153 -10.27 7.16 -16.48
N ILE A 154 -9.61 7.98 -17.32
CA ILE A 154 -10.19 8.53 -18.53
C ILE A 154 -10.61 7.41 -19.49
N PHE A 155 -9.69 6.46 -19.77
CA PHE A 155 -9.98 5.33 -20.65
C PHE A 155 -11.09 4.42 -20.13
N GLU A 156 -11.16 4.16 -18.83
CA GLU A 156 -12.23 3.36 -18.24
C GLU A 156 -13.58 4.09 -18.31
N ASN A 157 -13.61 5.42 -18.13
CA ASN A 157 -14.85 6.18 -18.31
C ASN A 157 -15.29 6.21 -19.78
N ILE A 158 -14.35 6.36 -20.72
CA ILE A 158 -14.64 6.25 -22.15
C ILE A 158 -15.20 4.85 -22.48
N ALA A 159 -14.53 3.80 -21.98
CA ALA A 159 -14.98 2.42 -22.20
C ALA A 159 -16.37 2.14 -21.63
N ARG A 160 -16.75 2.78 -20.51
CA ARG A 160 -18.11 2.71 -19.94
C ARG A 160 -19.17 3.28 -20.89
N ILE A 161 -18.84 4.34 -21.62
CA ILE A 161 -19.75 4.95 -22.59
C ILE A 161 -19.95 4.02 -23.81
N PHE A 162 -18.87 3.45 -24.32
CA PHE A 162 -18.90 2.66 -25.56
C PHE A 162 -19.16 1.16 -25.37
N ALA A 163 -18.86 0.60 -24.20
CA ALA A 163 -19.01 -0.83 -23.92
C ALA A 163 -19.53 -1.12 -22.48
N PRO A 164 -20.69 -0.56 -22.08
CA PRO A 164 -21.18 -0.65 -20.71
C PRO A 164 -21.46 -2.09 -20.27
N GLN A 165 -21.85 -2.98 -21.19
CA GLN A 165 -22.20 -4.36 -20.86
C GLN A 165 -20.98 -5.21 -20.47
N ARG A 166 -19.82 -5.01 -21.09
CA ARG A 166 -18.59 -5.77 -20.79
C ARG A 166 -18.02 -5.41 -19.43
N LEU A 167 -18.06 -4.15 -19.06
CA LEU A 167 -17.58 -3.70 -17.76
C LEU A 167 -18.48 -4.18 -16.61
N ARG A 168 -19.79 -4.26 -16.85
CA ARG A 168 -20.77 -4.72 -15.85
C ARG A 168 -20.61 -6.20 -15.50
N ILE A 169 -20.24 -7.04 -16.44
CA ILE A 169 -20.02 -8.48 -16.23
C ILE A 169 -18.77 -8.69 -15.35
N VAL A 170 -17.69 -8.00 -15.63
CA VAL A 170 -16.44 -8.09 -14.86
C VAL A 170 -16.63 -7.53 -13.43
N GLU A 171 -17.37 -6.43 -13.29
CA GLU A 171 -17.66 -5.85 -11.98
C GLU A 171 -18.51 -6.78 -11.08
N VAL A 172 -19.47 -7.51 -11.64
CA VAL A 172 -20.36 -8.43 -10.89
C VAL A 172 -19.65 -9.72 -10.49
N GLU A 173 -18.76 -10.26 -11.33
CA GLU A 173 -17.99 -11.46 -11.00
C GLU A 173 -16.94 -11.21 -9.92
N GLU A 174 -16.22 -10.10 -9.99
CA GLU A 174 -15.25 -9.71 -8.95
C GLU A 174 -15.90 -9.46 -7.57
N PHE A 175 -17.18 -9.04 -7.52
CA PHE A 175 -17.91 -8.81 -6.26
C PHE A 175 -18.53 -10.07 -5.66
N ARG A 176 -18.76 -11.10 -6.45
CA ARG A 176 -19.35 -12.36 -5.96
C ARG A 176 -18.37 -13.25 -5.21
N GLU A 177 -17.11 -13.06 -5.39
CA GLU A 177 -16.10 -13.58 -4.49
C GLU A 177 -16.05 -12.71 -3.20
N VAL A 178 -17.15 -12.71 -2.45
CA VAL A 178 -17.10 -12.49 -1.00
C VAL A 178 -15.99 -13.42 -0.52
N MET A 179 -14.87 -12.84 -0.09
CA MET A 179 -13.72 -13.64 0.37
C MET A 179 -14.24 -14.69 1.33
N PRO A 180 -14.22 -15.97 1.00
CA PRO A 180 -14.62 -17.01 1.92
C PRO A 180 -13.79 -16.82 3.17
N ALA A 181 -14.40 -16.98 4.35
CA ALA A 181 -13.73 -16.81 5.64
C ALA A 181 -12.36 -17.46 5.56
N GLN A 182 -11.31 -16.63 5.51
CA GLN A 182 -9.97 -17.08 5.13
C GLN A 182 -9.57 -18.25 6.03
N PRO A 183 -9.21 -19.43 5.49
CA PRO A 183 -8.87 -20.56 6.31
C PRO A 183 -7.68 -20.20 7.21
N PHE A 184 -7.62 -20.76 8.40
CA PHE A 184 -6.55 -20.46 9.38
C PHE A 184 -5.16 -20.73 8.79
N THR A 185 -5.06 -21.71 7.88
CA THR A 185 -3.84 -22.02 7.12
C THR A 185 -3.33 -20.84 6.29
N SER A 186 -4.22 -20.07 5.66
CA SER A 186 -3.81 -18.88 4.88
C SER A 186 -3.21 -17.79 5.77
N LEU A 187 -3.69 -17.67 7.01
CA LEU A 187 -3.13 -16.72 7.97
C LEU A 187 -1.72 -17.12 8.41
N ILE A 188 -1.49 -18.42 8.67
CA ILE A 188 -0.16 -18.94 9.00
C ILE A 188 0.79 -18.70 7.83
N ILE A 189 0.38 -19.04 6.60
CA ILE A 189 1.21 -18.84 5.40
C ILE A 189 1.56 -17.35 5.22
N ARG A 190 0.59 -16.44 5.36
CA ARG A 190 0.84 -15.00 5.26
C ARG A 190 1.77 -14.48 6.34
N THR A 191 1.67 -15.01 7.56
CA THR A 191 2.57 -14.63 8.65
C THR A 191 3.98 -15.18 8.40
N ALA A 192 4.10 -16.40 7.93
CA ALA A 192 5.39 -16.99 7.54
C ALA A 192 6.04 -16.18 6.39
N MET A 193 5.26 -15.81 5.38
CA MET A 193 5.75 -14.94 4.30
C MET A 193 6.17 -13.55 4.81
N PHE A 194 5.39 -12.95 5.72
CA PHE A 194 5.75 -11.68 6.34
C PHE A 194 7.10 -11.79 7.08
N LEU A 195 7.29 -12.82 7.90
CA LEU A 195 8.55 -13.06 8.60
C LEU A 195 9.71 -13.30 7.63
N PHE A 196 9.48 -14.08 6.58
CA PHE A 196 10.49 -14.35 5.56
C PHE A 196 10.93 -13.08 4.83
N VAL A 197 9.98 -12.21 4.46
CA VAL A 197 10.27 -10.92 3.79
C VAL A 197 10.94 -9.94 4.74
N ALA A 198 10.54 -9.90 6.02
CA ALA A 198 11.09 -8.97 7.01
C ALA A 198 12.49 -9.37 7.53
N ALA A 199 12.79 -10.67 7.56
CA ALA A 199 14.04 -11.17 8.12
C ALA A 199 15.32 -10.56 7.51
N PRO A 200 15.46 -10.36 6.20
CA PRO A 200 16.64 -9.71 5.61
C PRO A 200 16.85 -8.27 6.07
N PHE A 201 15.77 -7.55 6.41
CA PHE A 201 15.85 -6.14 6.83
C PHE A 201 16.10 -5.98 8.32
N ILE A 202 15.44 -6.80 9.13
CA ILE A 202 15.44 -6.67 10.58
C ILE A 202 16.48 -7.59 11.24
N GLY A 203 16.85 -8.66 10.56
CA GLY A 203 17.66 -9.73 11.13
C GLY A 203 16.86 -10.65 12.06
N ASN A 204 17.47 -11.75 12.48
CA ASN A 204 16.85 -12.67 13.41
C ASN A 204 17.02 -12.18 14.86
N ASN A 205 16.12 -11.31 15.28
CA ASN A 205 16.11 -10.72 16.61
C ASN A 205 14.70 -10.63 17.19
N TRP A 206 14.56 -10.11 18.42
CA TRP A 206 13.28 -10.01 19.11
C TRP A 206 12.22 -9.23 18.33
N ALA A 207 12.62 -8.18 17.60
CA ALA A 207 11.69 -7.30 16.88
C ALA A 207 11.00 -8.03 15.74
N LEU A 208 11.69 -8.95 15.05
CA LEU A 208 11.11 -9.79 13.99
C LEU A 208 9.96 -10.63 14.54
N TRP A 209 10.16 -11.28 15.67
CA TRP A 209 9.16 -12.16 16.28
C TRP A 209 7.99 -11.38 16.88
N VAL A 210 8.27 -10.24 17.55
CA VAL A 210 7.22 -9.35 18.04
C VAL A 210 6.41 -8.77 16.89
N GLY A 211 7.05 -8.31 15.81
CA GLY A 211 6.37 -7.84 14.61
C GLY A 211 5.49 -8.94 13.97
N GLY A 212 5.99 -10.17 13.91
CA GLY A 212 5.21 -11.32 13.47
C GLY A 212 3.98 -11.59 14.36
N ALA A 213 4.15 -11.50 15.67
CA ALA A 213 3.04 -11.65 16.61
C ALA A 213 2.02 -10.52 16.46
N MET A 214 2.45 -9.27 16.31
CA MET A 214 1.59 -8.12 16.06
C MET A 214 0.85 -8.21 14.71
N PHE A 215 1.41 -8.89 13.73
CA PHE A 215 0.73 -9.18 12.47
C PHE A 215 -0.29 -10.33 12.61
N PHE A 216 0.04 -11.38 13.35
CA PHE A 216 -0.76 -12.61 13.49
C PHE A 216 -1.92 -12.46 14.48
N ILE A 217 -1.63 -12.00 15.70
CA ILE A 217 -2.61 -11.99 16.80
C ILE A 217 -3.86 -11.18 16.47
N PRO A 218 -3.78 -9.94 15.95
CA PRO A 218 -4.96 -9.17 15.61
C PRO A 218 -5.85 -9.87 14.58
N LYS A 219 -5.25 -10.56 13.60
CA LYS A 219 -6.00 -11.29 12.58
C LYS A 219 -6.68 -12.54 13.12
N VAL A 220 -6.06 -13.22 14.09
CA VAL A 220 -6.70 -14.35 14.78
C VAL A 220 -7.86 -13.84 15.62
N VAL A 221 -7.64 -12.82 16.44
CA VAL A 221 -8.67 -12.24 17.30
C VAL A 221 -9.82 -11.67 16.47
N GLY A 222 -9.51 -11.04 15.34
CA GLY A 222 -10.51 -10.51 14.41
C GLY A 222 -11.46 -11.58 13.83
N LYS A 223 -11.05 -12.85 13.77
CA LYS A 223 -11.98 -13.94 13.38
C LYS A 223 -13.08 -14.20 14.41
N PHE A 224 -12.87 -13.80 15.65
CA PHE A 224 -13.85 -13.92 16.73
C PHE A 224 -14.54 -12.58 17.00
N ALA A 225 -14.35 -11.58 16.13
CA ALA A 225 -14.91 -10.25 16.32
C ALA A 225 -16.44 -10.25 16.49
N ASP A 226 -17.14 -11.21 15.86
CA ASP A 226 -18.59 -11.35 15.99
C ASP A 226 -19.06 -11.71 17.40
N GLN A 227 -18.16 -12.22 18.24
CA GLN A 227 -18.44 -12.53 19.63
C GLN A 227 -18.25 -11.31 20.57
N PHE A 228 -17.60 -10.25 20.09
CA PHE A 228 -17.40 -9.03 20.88
C PHE A 228 -18.64 -8.15 20.92
N PRO A 229 -18.84 -7.42 22.04
CA PRO A 229 -19.95 -6.47 22.14
C PRO A 229 -19.81 -5.39 21.06
N ASN A 230 -20.93 -5.05 20.42
CA ASN A 230 -20.97 -4.01 19.40
C ASN A 230 -21.39 -2.66 20.01
N PHE A 231 -20.46 -1.72 20.04
CA PHE A 231 -20.71 -0.34 20.44
C PHE A 231 -20.97 0.53 19.20
N ALA A 232 -22.12 0.33 18.57
CA ALA A 232 -22.51 1.04 17.35
C ALA A 232 -22.41 2.57 17.49
N LEU A 233 -22.54 3.11 18.70
CA LEU A 233 -22.37 4.53 18.98
C LEU A 233 -20.94 5.01 18.65
N VAL A 234 -19.92 4.19 18.90
CA VAL A 234 -18.52 4.52 18.62
C VAL A 234 -18.29 4.61 17.10
N HIS A 235 -18.92 3.73 16.32
CA HIS A 235 -18.83 3.77 14.86
C HIS A 235 -19.28 5.14 14.29
N ARG A 236 -20.26 5.78 14.92
CA ARG A 236 -20.76 7.11 14.51
C ARG A 236 -19.69 8.20 14.54
N TYR A 237 -18.75 8.13 15.49
CA TYR A 237 -17.73 9.14 15.70
C TYR A 237 -16.44 8.85 14.93
N LEU A 238 -16.23 7.62 14.45
CA LEU A 238 -15.06 7.27 13.67
C LEU A 238 -15.13 7.90 12.26
N PRO A 239 -14.01 8.38 11.72
CA PRO A 239 -13.93 8.77 10.32
C PRO A 239 -14.24 7.60 9.40
N HIS A 240 -14.93 7.85 8.27
CA HIS A 240 -15.34 6.83 7.32
C HIS A 240 -14.71 7.07 5.94
N ASN A 241 -14.65 6.04 5.13
CA ASN A 241 -14.22 6.09 3.73
C ASN A 241 -12.82 6.69 3.54
N LEU A 242 -12.63 7.47 2.49
CA LEU A 242 -11.35 8.13 2.18
C LEU A 242 -10.83 9.01 3.32
N PHE A 243 -11.75 9.69 4.01
CA PHE A 243 -11.38 10.55 5.12
C PHE A 243 -10.69 9.78 6.26
N ARG A 244 -11.10 8.54 6.51
CA ARG A 244 -10.44 7.62 7.44
C ARG A 244 -9.00 7.31 7.00
N VAL A 245 -8.79 7.06 5.70
CA VAL A 245 -7.46 6.80 5.14
C VAL A 245 -6.53 8.01 5.35
N VAL A 246 -7.04 9.21 5.06
CA VAL A 246 -6.27 10.45 5.23
C VAL A 246 -5.92 10.69 6.71
N VAL A 247 -6.90 10.53 7.61
CA VAL A 247 -6.67 10.66 9.06
C VAL A 247 -5.63 9.65 9.53
N MET A 248 -5.75 8.38 9.11
CA MET A 248 -4.79 7.34 9.49
C MET A 248 -3.40 7.59 8.95
N LEU A 249 -3.28 8.18 7.76
CA LEU A 249 -1.99 8.62 7.22
C LEU A 249 -1.32 9.63 8.16
N PHE A 250 -2.03 10.69 8.53
CA PHE A 250 -1.49 11.71 9.42
C PHE A 250 -1.16 11.18 10.81
N VAL A 251 -2.02 10.33 11.36
CA VAL A 251 -1.75 9.65 12.64
C VAL A 251 -0.49 8.78 12.54
N SER A 252 -0.32 8.04 11.42
CA SER A 252 0.85 7.21 11.22
C SER A 252 2.13 8.02 11.02
N LEU A 253 2.06 9.16 10.31
CA LEU A 253 3.19 10.08 10.15
C LEU A 253 3.59 10.68 11.49
N TRP A 254 2.62 11.23 12.23
CA TRP A 254 2.87 11.78 13.57
C TRP A 254 3.45 10.72 14.52
N TRP A 255 2.90 9.51 14.50
CA TRP A 255 3.41 8.39 15.29
C TRP A 255 4.84 8.01 14.90
N GLY A 256 5.15 8.02 13.59
CA GLY A 256 6.51 7.82 13.08
C GLY A 256 7.49 8.89 13.58
N MET A 257 7.07 10.17 13.63
CA MET A 257 7.86 11.25 14.19
C MET A 257 8.14 11.03 15.66
N LEU A 258 7.13 10.67 16.47
CA LEU A 258 7.31 10.37 17.89
C LEU A 258 8.30 9.21 18.13
N ILE A 259 8.25 8.17 17.29
CA ILE A 259 9.21 7.06 17.35
C ILE A 259 10.62 7.57 17.03
N ASN A 260 10.76 8.40 16.01
CA ASN A 260 12.04 8.98 15.64
C ASN A 260 12.59 9.88 16.74
N ASP A 261 11.79 10.74 17.33
CA ASP A 261 12.21 11.64 18.42
C ASP A 261 12.63 10.86 19.67
N ARG A 262 11.95 9.75 19.95
CA ARG A 262 12.24 8.96 21.15
C ARG A 262 13.40 7.99 20.97
N TYR A 263 13.57 7.45 19.77
CA TYR A 263 14.53 6.35 19.51
C TYR A 263 15.50 6.67 18.37
N GLY A 264 15.45 7.88 17.76
CA GLY A 264 16.25 8.25 16.59
C GLY A 264 17.76 8.09 16.79
N ASP A 265 18.24 8.41 18.00
CA ASP A 265 19.65 8.29 18.35
C ASP A 265 20.05 6.87 18.82
N SER A 266 19.09 5.95 18.91
CA SER A 266 19.35 4.58 19.32
C SER A 266 19.93 3.74 18.18
N PRO A 267 20.95 2.89 18.43
CA PRO A 267 21.44 1.96 17.42
C PRO A 267 20.37 0.96 16.96
N ASN A 268 19.28 0.83 17.72
CA ASN A 268 18.17 -0.08 17.44
C ASN A 268 16.93 0.64 16.88
N THR A 269 17.05 1.88 16.40
CA THR A 269 15.93 2.69 15.88
C THR A 269 15.08 1.93 14.86
N VAL A 270 15.71 1.22 13.92
CA VAL A 270 15.03 0.44 12.91
C VAL A 270 14.16 -0.68 13.51
N LEU A 271 14.65 -1.32 14.58
CA LEU A 271 13.91 -2.38 15.27
C LEU A 271 12.67 -1.82 15.98
N TYR A 272 12.82 -0.70 16.66
CA TYR A 272 11.70 -0.01 17.32
C TYR A 272 10.68 0.49 16.29
N ALA A 273 11.15 1.12 15.21
CA ALA A 273 10.28 1.57 14.13
C ALA A 273 9.49 0.40 13.53
N PHE A 274 10.15 -0.72 13.25
CA PHE A 274 9.48 -1.91 12.69
C PHE A 274 8.34 -2.42 13.56
N VAL A 275 8.53 -2.45 14.88
CA VAL A 275 7.48 -2.91 15.81
C VAL A 275 6.41 -1.84 15.99
N PHE A 276 6.79 -0.60 16.30
CA PHE A 276 5.82 0.40 16.73
C PHE A 276 5.03 1.04 15.59
N LEU A 277 5.53 1.08 14.35
CA LEU A 277 4.78 1.64 13.22
C LEU A 277 3.47 0.89 12.92
N SER A 278 3.34 -0.36 13.35
CA SER A 278 2.10 -1.14 13.20
C SER A 278 1.01 -0.76 14.21
N VAL A 279 1.35 -0.09 15.31
CA VAL A 279 0.42 0.20 16.43
C VAL A 279 -0.82 0.99 16.01
N PRO A 280 -0.73 2.09 15.24
CA PRO A 280 -1.93 2.82 14.82
C PRO A 280 -2.90 1.95 14.01
N GLY A 281 -2.36 1.12 13.08
CA GLY A 281 -3.17 0.20 12.28
C GLY A 281 -3.86 -0.88 13.12
N ILE A 282 -3.15 -1.43 14.11
CA ILE A 282 -3.72 -2.41 15.05
C ILE A 282 -4.80 -1.76 15.91
N ALA A 283 -4.54 -0.57 16.45
CA ALA A 283 -5.51 0.17 17.26
C ALA A 283 -6.80 0.42 16.48
N LEU A 284 -6.68 0.81 15.21
CA LEU A 284 -7.84 0.99 14.33
C LEU A 284 -8.58 -0.33 14.09
N GLY A 285 -7.88 -1.43 13.83
CA GLY A 285 -8.49 -2.75 13.67
C GLY A 285 -9.24 -3.19 14.92
N VAL A 286 -8.68 -2.93 16.10
CA VAL A 286 -9.36 -3.22 17.38
C VAL A 286 -10.62 -2.37 17.53
N THR A 287 -10.59 -1.09 17.18
CA THR A 287 -11.81 -0.26 17.22
C THR A 287 -12.91 -0.78 16.30
N ASP A 288 -12.56 -1.36 15.15
CA ASP A 288 -13.51 -1.96 14.21
C ASP A 288 -14.19 -3.23 14.77
N TRP A 289 -13.50 -3.98 15.63
CA TRP A 289 -14.13 -5.16 16.27
C TRP A 289 -15.25 -4.78 17.21
N PHE A 290 -15.13 -3.63 17.86
CA PHE A 290 -16.12 -3.12 18.85
C PHE A 290 -17.10 -2.11 18.26
N ALA A 291 -16.82 -1.52 17.10
CA ALA A 291 -17.62 -0.48 16.47
C ALA A 291 -18.00 -0.89 15.05
N ARG A 292 -18.83 -1.96 14.94
CA ARG A 292 -19.30 -2.47 13.65
C ARG A 292 -20.38 -1.57 13.06
N GLU A 293 -20.39 -1.52 11.73
CA GLU A 293 -21.36 -0.75 10.97
C GLU A 293 -22.80 -1.16 11.31
N SER A 294 -23.64 -0.20 11.70
CA SER A 294 -25.07 -0.38 11.78
C SER A 294 -25.71 0.24 10.55
N LYS A 295 -26.61 -0.50 9.89
CA LYS A 295 -27.33 -0.05 8.69
C LYS A 295 -28.12 1.26 8.87
N GLU A 296 -28.30 1.72 10.10
CA GLU A 296 -29.18 2.83 10.46
C GLU A 296 -28.49 4.20 10.56
N TRP A 297 -27.17 4.28 10.32
CA TRP A 297 -26.43 5.49 10.69
C TRP A 297 -25.56 6.01 9.54
N PRO A 298 -26.09 6.95 8.74
CA PRO A 298 -25.27 7.68 7.77
C PRO A 298 -24.18 8.50 8.49
N SER A 299 -23.03 8.68 7.84
CA SER A 299 -21.90 9.46 8.35
C SER A 299 -22.37 10.84 8.84
N THR A 300 -22.36 11.07 10.14
CA THR A 300 -22.87 12.32 10.73
C THR A 300 -21.87 13.46 10.52
N ALA A 301 -22.37 14.70 10.54
CA ALA A 301 -21.55 15.92 10.52
C ALA A 301 -20.46 15.89 11.62
N VAL A 302 -20.77 15.24 12.77
CA VAL A 302 -19.85 15.09 13.90
C VAL A 302 -18.61 14.25 13.54
N SER A 303 -18.78 13.13 12.83
CA SER A 303 -17.66 12.30 12.37
C SER A 303 -16.73 13.08 11.42
N LYS A 304 -17.31 13.90 10.53
CA LYS A 304 -16.54 14.75 9.63
C LYS A 304 -15.79 15.86 10.38
N LEU A 305 -16.43 16.51 11.34
CA LEU A 305 -15.80 17.53 12.17
C LEU A 305 -14.66 16.96 13.01
N LEU A 306 -14.88 15.77 13.63
CA LEU A 306 -13.84 15.11 14.41
C LEU A 306 -12.63 14.73 13.55
N GLY A 307 -12.87 14.22 12.37
CA GLY A 307 -11.80 13.90 11.44
C GLY A 307 -11.05 15.13 10.96
N VAL A 308 -11.74 16.28 10.67
CA VAL A 308 -11.07 17.56 10.36
C VAL A 308 -10.24 18.03 11.54
N ALA A 309 -10.75 17.92 12.77
CA ALA A 309 -9.99 18.27 13.97
C ALA A 309 -8.72 17.43 14.11
N ILE A 310 -8.80 16.11 13.91
CA ILE A 310 -7.64 15.21 13.95
C ILE A 310 -6.64 15.57 12.86
N LEU A 311 -7.10 15.89 11.64
CA LEU A 311 -6.23 16.33 10.55
C LEU A 311 -5.50 17.64 10.89
N VAL A 312 -6.21 18.63 11.42
CA VAL A 312 -5.61 19.91 11.81
C VAL A 312 -4.57 19.70 12.91
N ILE A 313 -4.90 18.93 13.95
CA ILE A 313 -3.96 18.57 15.02
C ILE A 313 -2.74 17.84 14.45
N GLY A 314 -2.96 16.84 13.58
CA GLY A 314 -1.88 16.11 12.94
C GLY A 314 -0.94 17.01 12.11
N ILE A 315 -1.50 17.95 11.34
CA ILE A 315 -0.71 18.92 10.57
C ILE A 315 0.09 19.83 11.50
N LEU A 316 -0.51 20.31 12.60
CA LEU A 316 0.18 21.15 13.57
C LEU A 316 1.30 20.41 14.30
N CYS A 317 1.10 19.13 14.62
CA CYS A 317 2.15 18.27 15.19
C CYS A 317 3.29 18.05 14.17
N VAL A 318 2.98 17.73 12.92
CA VAL A 318 3.99 17.54 11.86
C VAL A 318 4.80 18.82 11.60
N ARG A 319 4.19 19.99 11.79
CA ARG A 319 4.88 21.28 11.66
C ARG A 319 5.65 21.70 12.91
N GLY A 320 5.65 20.90 13.97
CA GLY A 320 6.33 21.23 15.24
C GLY A 320 5.70 22.40 16.00
N VAL A 321 4.41 22.69 15.75
CA VAL A 321 3.70 23.79 16.44
C VAL A 321 3.20 23.35 17.81
N ILE A 322 2.92 22.05 17.99
CA ILE A 322 2.33 21.50 19.22
C ILE A 322 3.33 20.63 20.03
N PHE A 323 4.49 20.29 19.49
CA PHE A 323 5.59 19.59 20.22
C PHE A 323 6.93 19.99 19.63
#